data_ab16f3b3fbb04e6080595815c2cc0ffa
#
_entry.id   ab16f3b3fbb04e6080595815c2cc0ffa
#
_cell.length_a   1.000
_cell.length_b   1.000
_cell.length_c   1.000
_cell.angle_alpha   90.00
_cell.angle_beta   90.00
_cell.angle_gamma   90.00
#
_symmetry.space_group_name_H-M   'P 1'
#
loop_
_entity.id
_entity.type
_entity.pdbx_description
1 polymer ?
#
loop_
_entity_poly.entity_id
_entity_poly.type
_entity_poly.pdbx_seq_one_letter_code
_entity_poly.pdbx_strand_id
1 'polypeptide(L)'
;MRRLLGSCFVSLLFLSGCLASPDASADADFRLGTTTSMRDSGLLDILVEEFESLHGIDVEYVAVGTGAALNLGANGDVDALIVHAPNQEEAFIAQGHGVNRTQIAWNAFVLLSPVELPDALLDAFIFIAEEEHCFVSRGDNSGTHMKEQAVWEQVANISSVELVHDINGLHPEGDWYYSIGQGMGATINMADEKECITLTDRGTALQFQPKIDLVRYEFNDTLVHNPYAYLPVTGGNEEASTLFLHYLLNEGQQTIANYTINGEPAFYV
;
A
#
# COMPACT_ATOMS: atom_id res chain seq x y z
N MET A 1 69.97 -61.31 -3.12
CA MET A 1 68.49 -61.45 -3.28
C MET A 1 67.83 -60.10 -3.05
N ARG A 2 67.56 -59.38 -4.11
CA ARG A 2 66.90 -58.05 -4.09
C ARG A 2 65.49 -58.22 -4.69
N ARG A 3 64.46 -57.99 -3.88
CA ARG A 3 63.08 -57.96 -4.34
C ARG A 3 62.73 -56.52 -4.82
N LEU A 4 62.36 -56.40 -6.08
CA LEU A 4 61.76 -55.18 -6.66
C LEU A 4 60.27 -55.16 -6.27
N LEU A 5 59.84 -54.11 -5.61
CA LEU A 5 58.45 -53.77 -5.46
C LEU A 5 58.02 -52.82 -6.59
N GLY A 6 57.15 -53.26 -7.43
CA GLY A 6 56.50 -52.43 -8.45
C GLY A 6 55.39 -51.55 -7.82
N SER A 7 55.53 -50.28 -8.00
CA SER A 7 54.51 -49.29 -7.60
C SER A 7 53.54 -49.09 -8.74
N CYS A 8 52.29 -49.48 -8.49
CA CYS A 8 51.17 -49.26 -9.40
C CYS A 8 50.58 -47.86 -9.16
N PHE A 9 50.79 -46.93 -10.08
CA PHE A 9 50.19 -45.60 -10.04
C PHE A 9 48.75 -45.71 -10.62
N VAL A 10 47.75 -45.57 -9.76
CA VAL A 10 46.35 -45.41 -10.17
C VAL A 10 46.11 -43.94 -10.38
N SER A 11 46.00 -43.52 -11.65
CA SER A 11 45.54 -42.15 -12.01
C SER A 11 44.01 -42.02 -11.77
N LEU A 12 43.63 -41.31 -10.72
CA LEU A 12 42.24 -40.87 -10.53
C LEU A 12 41.97 -39.66 -11.46
N LEU A 13 41.22 -39.84 -12.50
CA LEU A 13 40.64 -38.80 -13.31
C LEU A 13 39.47 -38.17 -12.53
N PHE A 14 39.67 -36.99 -11.97
CA PHE A 14 38.56 -36.14 -11.46
C PHE A 14 37.84 -35.54 -12.68
N LEU A 15 36.68 -36.07 -13.03
CA LEU A 15 35.72 -35.36 -13.85
C LEU A 15 35.13 -34.21 -12.98
N SER A 16 35.65 -33.01 -13.18
CA SER A 16 34.96 -31.80 -12.73
C SER A 16 33.71 -31.61 -13.59
N GLY A 17 32.61 -32.17 -13.14
CA GLY A 17 31.30 -31.77 -13.64
C GLY A 17 31.04 -30.33 -13.16
N CYS A 18 31.05 -29.38 -14.08
CA CYS A 18 30.39 -28.08 -13.82
C CYS A 18 28.92 -28.39 -13.58
N LEU A 19 28.51 -28.43 -12.34
CA LEU A 19 27.15 -28.19 -11.95
C LEU A 19 26.89 -26.71 -12.29
N ALA A 20 26.25 -26.46 -13.41
CA ALA A 20 25.59 -25.20 -13.65
C ALA A 20 24.59 -25.03 -12.50
N SER A 21 24.84 -24.07 -11.63
CA SER A 21 23.84 -23.60 -10.71
C SER A 21 22.66 -23.11 -11.55
N PRO A 22 21.44 -23.60 -11.37
CA PRO A 22 20.29 -22.89 -11.85
C PRO A 22 20.15 -21.66 -10.94
N ASP A 23 19.92 -20.53 -11.56
CA ASP A 23 19.51 -19.27 -10.98
C ASP A 23 20.57 -18.16 -10.98
N ALA A 24 20.75 -17.60 -12.16
CA ALA A 24 20.46 -16.19 -12.23
C ALA A 24 18.93 -16.07 -12.10
N SER A 25 18.40 -15.50 -11.04
CA SER A 25 17.07 -14.91 -11.05
C SER A 25 17.07 -13.98 -12.25
N ALA A 26 16.27 -14.29 -13.29
CA ALA A 26 16.04 -13.35 -14.36
C ALA A 26 15.58 -12.06 -13.66
N ASP A 27 16.30 -10.95 -13.83
CA ASP A 27 15.80 -9.65 -13.39
C ASP A 27 14.44 -9.49 -14.07
N ALA A 28 13.41 -9.16 -13.30
CA ALA A 28 12.09 -8.93 -13.83
C ALA A 28 12.14 -7.86 -14.93
N ASP A 29 11.35 -8.06 -15.98
CA ASP A 29 11.30 -7.12 -17.11
C ASP A 29 10.76 -5.74 -16.69
N PHE A 30 9.94 -5.71 -15.64
CA PHE A 30 9.30 -4.52 -15.13
C PHE A 30 9.15 -4.55 -13.61
N ARG A 31 9.62 -3.51 -12.92
CA ARG A 31 9.57 -3.39 -11.46
C ARG A 31 8.61 -2.29 -11.03
N LEU A 32 7.67 -2.64 -10.17
CA LEU A 32 6.61 -1.76 -9.69
C LEU A 32 6.74 -1.50 -8.18
N GLY A 33 6.81 -0.23 -7.78
CA GLY A 33 6.66 0.16 -6.38
C GLY A 33 5.20 0.45 -6.04
N THR A 34 4.72 -0.05 -4.89
CA THR A 34 3.33 0.19 -4.49
C THR A 34 3.16 0.25 -2.97
N THR A 35 1.90 0.39 -2.52
CA THR A 35 1.58 0.45 -1.09
C THR A 35 1.11 -0.91 -0.56
N THR A 36 1.30 -1.12 0.75
CA THR A 36 0.81 -2.33 1.43
C THR A 36 -0.71 -2.47 1.32
N SER A 37 -1.46 -1.35 1.35
CA SER A 37 -2.92 -1.39 1.18
C SER A 37 -3.34 -1.84 -0.23
N MET A 38 -2.60 -1.45 -1.28
CA MET A 38 -2.86 -1.93 -2.64
C MET A 38 -2.59 -3.44 -2.78
N ARG A 39 -1.46 -3.93 -2.26
CA ARG A 39 -1.16 -5.36 -2.19
C ARG A 39 -2.22 -6.12 -1.38
N ASP A 40 -2.49 -5.65 -0.15
CA ASP A 40 -3.36 -6.36 0.81
C ASP A 40 -4.82 -6.39 0.35
N SER A 41 -5.22 -5.52 -0.57
CA SER A 41 -6.53 -5.61 -1.22
C SER A 41 -6.68 -6.83 -2.12
N GLY A 42 -5.57 -7.39 -2.65
CA GLY A 42 -5.54 -8.49 -3.61
C GLY A 42 -5.82 -8.09 -5.06
N LEU A 43 -6.18 -6.83 -5.34
CA LEU A 43 -6.44 -6.36 -6.71
C LEU A 43 -5.17 -6.37 -7.54
N LEU A 44 -4.03 -5.96 -6.95
CA LEU A 44 -2.77 -5.85 -7.70
C LEU A 44 -2.31 -7.19 -8.27
N ASP A 45 -2.43 -8.27 -7.51
CA ASP A 45 -2.03 -9.61 -7.96
C ASP A 45 -2.79 -10.01 -9.23
N ILE A 46 -4.10 -9.73 -9.28
CA ILE A 46 -4.94 -10.02 -10.45
C ILE A 46 -4.51 -9.17 -11.64
N LEU A 47 -4.28 -7.87 -11.43
CA LEU A 47 -3.87 -6.95 -12.50
C LEU A 47 -2.49 -7.33 -13.07
N VAL A 48 -1.56 -7.75 -12.22
CA VAL A 48 -0.23 -8.21 -12.64
C VAL A 48 -0.35 -9.52 -13.42
N GLU A 49 -1.06 -10.53 -12.91
CA GLU A 49 -1.25 -11.82 -13.59
C GLU A 49 -1.91 -11.66 -14.98
N GLU A 50 -2.93 -10.81 -15.08
CA GLU A 50 -3.59 -10.52 -16.36
C GLU A 50 -2.63 -9.82 -17.34
N PHE A 51 -1.88 -8.82 -16.87
CA PHE A 51 -0.91 -8.09 -17.70
C PHE A 51 0.21 -9.03 -18.23
N GLU A 52 0.81 -9.84 -17.36
CA GLU A 52 1.83 -10.81 -17.73
C GLU A 52 1.32 -11.81 -18.76
N SER A 53 0.09 -12.29 -18.54
CA SER A 53 -0.56 -13.24 -19.47
C SER A 53 -0.81 -12.63 -20.85
N LEU A 54 -1.15 -11.34 -20.92
CA LEU A 54 -1.47 -10.62 -22.17
C LEU A 54 -0.21 -10.20 -22.93
N HIS A 55 0.83 -9.79 -22.22
CA HIS A 55 1.98 -9.11 -22.82
C HIS A 55 3.28 -9.91 -22.73
N GLY A 56 3.37 -10.95 -21.90
CA GLY A 56 4.57 -11.77 -21.73
C GLY A 56 5.73 -11.01 -21.09
N ILE A 57 5.42 -9.97 -20.28
CA ILE A 57 6.37 -9.15 -19.53
C ILE A 57 6.27 -9.58 -18.06
N ASP A 58 7.38 -10.00 -17.46
CA ASP A 58 7.45 -10.38 -16.05
C ASP A 58 7.47 -9.15 -15.14
N VAL A 59 6.56 -9.08 -14.15
CA VAL A 59 6.37 -7.93 -13.26
C VAL A 59 6.72 -8.31 -11.82
N GLU A 60 7.77 -7.73 -11.30
CA GLU A 60 8.06 -7.79 -9.87
C GLU A 60 7.55 -6.53 -9.18
N TYR A 61 6.86 -6.66 -8.05
CA TYR A 61 6.44 -5.49 -7.28
C TYR A 61 6.91 -5.51 -5.82
N VAL A 62 7.18 -4.31 -5.29
CA VAL A 62 7.54 -4.09 -3.89
C VAL A 62 6.46 -3.26 -3.21
N ALA A 63 5.82 -3.81 -2.18
CA ALA A 63 4.76 -3.15 -1.42
C ALA A 63 5.27 -2.65 -0.06
N VAL A 64 5.30 -1.33 0.09
CA VAL A 64 5.80 -0.62 1.29
C VAL A 64 4.89 0.57 1.62
N GLY A 65 5.23 1.39 2.62
CA GLY A 65 4.50 2.66 2.84
C GLY A 65 4.73 3.65 1.71
N THR A 66 3.78 4.57 1.45
CA THR A 66 3.84 5.53 0.33
C THR A 66 5.17 6.27 0.23
N GLY A 67 5.67 6.82 1.34
CA GLY A 67 6.95 7.53 1.34
C GLY A 67 8.13 6.64 0.96
N ALA A 68 8.14 5.38 1.41
CA ALA A 68 9.16 4.41 1.04
C ALA A 68 9.04 4.00 -0.44
N ALA A 69 7.82 3.82 -0.98
CA ALA A 69 7.61 3.55 -2.40
C ALA A 69 8.12 4.70 -3.28
N LEU A 70 7.82 5.95 -2.92
CA LEU A 70 8.35 7.13 -3.62
C LEU A 70 9.87 7.20 -3.56
N ASN A 71 10.50 6.82 -2.43
CA ASN A 71 11.96 6.75 -2.32
C ASN A 71 12.55 5.68 -3.24
N LEU A 72 11.91 4.50 -3.39
CA LEU A 72 12.35 3.50 -4.37
C LEU A 72 12.35 4.09 -5.78
N GLY A 73 11.28 4.81 -6.16
CA GLY A 73 11.22 5.49 -7.44
C GLY A 73 12.30 6.57 -7.59
N ALA A 74 12.52 7.41 -6.58
CA ALA A 74 13.54 8.46 -6.61
C ALA A 74 14.96 7.90 -6.75
N ASN A 75 15.23 6.71 -6.22
CA ASN A 75 16.51 6.01 -6.35
C ASN A 75 16.66 5.26 -7.69
N GLY A 76 15.59 5.08 -8.46
CA GLY A 76 15.59 4.26 -9.68
C GLY A 76 15.54 2.74 -9.40
N ASP A 77 15.09 2.34 -8.20
CA ASP A 77 14.97 0.92 -7.82
C ASP A 77 13.74 0.26 -8.45
N VAL A 78 12.76 1.06 -8.92
CA VAL A 78 11.54 0.64 -9.61
C VAL A 78 11.29 1.49 -10.86
N ASP A 79 10.55 0.96 -11.82
CA ASP A 79 10.27 1.58 -13.11
C ASP A 79 9.00 2.44 -13.09
N ALA A 80 8.05 2.10 -12.22
CA ALA A 80 6.83 2.84 -12.00
C ALA A 80 6.29 2.66 -10.57
N LEU A 81 5.30 3.48 -10.23
CA LEU A 81 4.66 3.47 -8.91
C LEU A 81 3.13 3.38 -9.06
N ILE A 82 2.46 2.65 -8.15
CA ILE A 82 1.04 2.79 -7.86
C ILE A 82 0.89 3.22 -6.41
N VAL A 83 0.51 4.46 -6.19
CA VAL A 83 0.40 5.09 -4.87
C VAL A 83 -0.88 5.92 -4.75
N HIS A 84 -1.19 6.45 -3.56
CA HIS A 84 -2.43 7.17 -3.29
C HIS A 84 -2.25 8.33 -2.29
N ALA A 85 -1.26 9.18 -2.51
CA ALA A 85 -0.98 10.38 -1.71
C ALA A 85 -0.69 11.59 -2.63
N PRO A 86 -1.71 12.22 -3.24
CA PRO A 86 -1.57 13.21 -4.31
C PRO A 86 -0.52 14.28 -4.05
N ASN A 87 -0.48 14.87 -2.88
CA ASN A 87 0.49 15.93 -2.54
C ASN A 87 1.95 15.44 -2.60
N GLN A 88 2.21 14.20 -2.15
CA GLN A 88 3.56 13.62 -2.22
C GLN A 88 3.92 13.21 -3.65
N GLU A 89 2.95 12.72 -4.41
CA GLU A 89 3.09 12.35 -5.83
C GLU A 89 3.42 13.57 -6.68
N GLU A 90 2.72 14.70 -6.46
CA GLU A 90 3.01 15.97 -7.14
C GLU A 90 4.39 16.50 -6.77
N ALA A 91 4.80 16.40 -5.51
CA ALA A 91 6.14 16.77 -5.08
C ALA A 91 7.22 15.90 -5.73
N PHE A 92 6.99 14.59 -5.84
CA PHE A 92 7.87 13.63 -6.51
C PHE A 92 8.08 13.99 -7.98
N ILE A 93 7.00 14.34 -8.70
CA ILE A 93 7.05 14.77 -10.10
C ILE A 93 7.77 16.13 -10.22
N ALA A 94 7.45 17.10 -9.35
CA ALA A 94 8.08 18.41 -9.35
C ALA A 94 9.60 18.36 -9.10
N GLN A 95 10.08 17.33 -8.39
CA GLN A 95 11.51 17.06 -8.19
C GLN A 95 12.17 16.35 -9.38
N GLY A 96 11.41 15.98 -10.40
CA GLY A 96 11.91 15.34 -11.61
C GLY A 96 12.08 13.83 -11.52
N HIS A 97 11.58 13.20 -10.46
CA HIS A 97 11.65 11.75 -10.27
C HIS A 97 10.57 10.97 -11.01
N GLY A 98 9.45 11.60 -11.29
CA GLY A 98 8.33 11.02 -12.06
C GLY A 98 7.99 11.85 -13.30
N VAL A 99 7.38 11.21 -14.29
CA VAL A 99 7.00 11.85 -15.56
C VAL A 99 5.66 12.58 -15.45
N ASN A 100 4.65 11.87 -14.99
CA ASN A 100 3.30 12.39 -14.77
C ASN A 100 2.53 11.55 -13.75
N ARG A 101 1.32 12.02 -13.41
CA ARG A 101 0.38 11.34 -12.52
C ARG A 101 -0.87 10.98 -13.31
N THR A 102 -1.23 9.70 -13.34
CA THR A 102 -2.47 9.25 -13.99
C THR A 102 -3.31 8.48 -12.96
N GLN A 103 -4.51 8.99 -12.64
CA GLN A 103 -5.43 8.26 -11.77
C GLN A 103 -5.94 7.03 -12.51
N ILE A 104 -5.86 5.86 -11.85
CA ILE A 104 -6.28 4.56 -12.39
C ILE A 104 -7.52 4.01 -11.69
N ALA A 105 -7.70 4.35 -10.41
CA ALA A 105 -8.80 3.91 -9.57
C ALA A 105 -9.00 4.88 -8.40
N TRP A 106 -10.06 4.68 -7.65
CA TRP A 106 -10.24 5.33 -6.36
C TRP A 106 -11.06 4.43 -5.41
N ASN A 107 -10.92 4.65 -4.11
CA ASN A 107 -11.85 4.19 -3.09
C ASN A 107 -12.05 5.29 -2.05
N ALA A 108 -12.64 5.00 -0.92
CA ALA A 108 -12.79 5.95 0.17
C ALA A 108 -12.10 5.46 1.45
N PHE A 109 -11.70 6.38 2.30
CA PHE A 109 -11.42 6.06 3.70
C PHE A 109 -12.74 5.92 4.44
N VAL A 110 -12.77 5.01 5.41
CA VAL A 110 -13.92 4.66 6.24
C VAL A 110 -13.50 4.60 7.71
N LEU A 111 -14.46 4.79 8.61
CA LEU A 111 -14.24 4.48 10.03
C LEU A 111 -14.75 3.07 10.34
N LEU A 112 -13.97 2.35 11.13
CA LEU A 112 -14.40 1.14 11.82
C LEU A 112 -14.67 1.52 13.27
N SER A 113 -15.86 1.22 13.80
CA SER A 113 -16.30 1.68 15.11
C SER A 113 -17.12 0.64 15.86
N PRO A 114 -16.95 0.50 17.18
CA PRO A 114 -17.83 -0.30 18.04
C PRO A 114 -19.13 0.44 18.44
N VAL A 115 -19.19 1.74 18.19
CA VAL A 115 -20.35 2.58 18.54
C VAL A 115 -20.95 3.22 17.29
N GLU A 116 -22.22 3.63 17.39
CA GLU A 116 -22.88 4.36 16.30
C GLU A 116 -22.27 5.76 16.13
N LEU A 117 -21.96 6.12 14.88
CA LEU A 117 -21.34 7.40 14.52
C LEU A 117 -22.34 8.30 13.77
N PRO A 118 -22.20 9.63 13.87
CA PRO A 118 -22.90 10.58 13.01
C PRO A 118 -22.67 10.33 11.52
N ASP A 119 -23.66 10.66 10.69
CA ASP A 119 -23.63 10.44 9.24
C ASP A 119 -22.62 11.32 8.50
N ALA A 120 -22.30 12.52 9.03
CA ALA A 120 -21.31 13.43 8.43
C ALA A 120 -19.90 13.15 9.00
N LEU A 121 -18.90 13.12 8.13
CA LEU A 121 -17.51 12.81 8.50
C LEU A 121 -16.99 13.69 9.64
N LEU A 122 -17.09 15.02 9.50
CA LEU A 122 -16.54 15.94 10.50
C LEU A 122 -17.32 15.87 11.81
N ASP A 123 -18.64 15.66 11.78
CA ASP A 123 -19.45 15.46 12.97
C ASP A 123 -19.08 14.16 13.70
N ALA A 124 -18.75 13.08 12.94
CA ALA A 124 -18.26 11.84 13.52
C ALA A 124 -16.93 12.03 14.27
N PHE A 125 -15.99 12.77 13.66
CA PHE A 125 -14.70 13.06 14.31
C PHE A 125 -14.85 14.02 15.49
N ILE A 126 -15.75 15.03 15.43
CA ILE A 126 -16.09 15.89 16.57
C ILE A 126 -16.67 15.04 17.70
N PHE A 127 -17.64 14.18 17.40
CA PHE A 127 -18.24 13.26 18.37
C PHE A 127 -17.20 12.38 19.06
N ILE A 128 -16.24 11.82 18.28
CA ILE A 128 -15.15 11.00 18.83
C ILE A 128 -14.33 11.81 19.85
N ALA A 129 -13.99 13.05 19.53
CA ALA A 129 -13.15 13.88 20.39
C ALA A 129 -13.91 14.42 21.62
N GLU A 130 -15.17 14.89 21.46
CA GLU A 130 -15.97 15.46 22.55
C GLU A 130 -16.38 14.41 23.59
N GLU A 131 -16.64 13.18 23.15
CA GLU A 131 -17.00 12.06 24.04
C GLU A 131 -15.77 11.23 24.46
N GLU A 132 -14.56 11.63 24.04
CA GLU A 132 -13.29 10.93 24.31
C GLU A 132 -13.33 9.43 23.94
N HIS A 133 -14.01 9.09 22.83
CA HIS A 133 -14.05 7.73 22.36
C HIS A 133 -12.66 7.22 21.98
N CYS A 134 -12.34 6.00 22.42
CA CYS A 134 -11.07 5.36 22.12
C CYS A 134 -10.82 5.35 20.60
N PHE A 135 -9.68 5.90 20.17
CA PHE A 135 -9.26 5.96 18.77
C PHE A 135 -7.86 5.40 18.60
N VAL A 136 -7.68 4.47 17.64
CA VAL A 136 -6.38 3.90 17.31
C VAL A 136 -5.93 4.43 15.95
N SER A 137 -4.86 5.20 15.96
CA SER A 137 -4.18 5.71 14.78
C SER A 137 -3.02 4.82 14.36
N ARG A 138 -2.75 4.76 13.07
CA ARG A 138 -1.55 4.11 12.55
C ARG A 138 -0.27 4.77 13.07
N GLY A 139 -0.20 6.10 13.13
CA GLY A 139 0.95 6.84 13.65
C GLY A 139 2.28 6.59 12.91
N ASP A 140 2.26 6.16 11.64
CA ASP A 140 3.42 5.67 10.89
C ASP A 140 3.78 6.53 9.66
N ASN A 141 3.21 7.71 9.53
CA ASN A 141 3.35 8.62 8.39
C ASN A 141 2.94 8.00 7.03
N SER A 142 2.11 6.96 7.05
CA SER A 142 1.49 6.40 5.84
C SER A 142 0.42 7.32 5.26
N GLY A 143 -0.07 7.01 4.04
CA GLY A 143 -1.17 7.73 3.41
C GLY A 143 -2.43 7.79 4.29
N THR A 144 -2.76 6.70 5.01
CA THR A 144 -3.88 6.66 5.95
C THR A 144 -3.67 7.60 7.14
N HIS A 145 -2.47 7.59 7.75
CA HIS A 145 -2.14 8.47 8.86
C HIS A 145 -2.15 9.94 8.43
N MET A 146 -1.62 10.28 7.26
CA MET A 146 -1.70 11.64 6.72
C MET A 146 -3.12 12.09 6.43
N LYS A 147 -3.97 11.18 5.94
CA LYS A 147 -5.41 11.45 5.74
C LYS A 147 -6.11 11.73 7.06
N GLU A 148 -5.84 10.94 8.08
CA GLU A 148 -6.37 11.11 9.42
C GLU A 148 -6.01 12.50 9.98
N GLN A 149 -4.72 12.88 9.90
CA GLN A 149 -4.26 14.21 10.32
C GLN A 149 -4.98 15.35 9.59
N ALA A 150 -5.19 15.20 8.27
CA ALA A 150 -5.91 16.19 7.47
C ALA A 150 -7.39 16.32 7.89
N VAL A 151 -8.04 15.24 8.32
CA VAL A 151 -9.40 15.30 8.87
C VAL A 151 -9.41 16.00 10.23
N TRP A 152 -8.49 15.63 11.12
CA TRP A 152 -8.36 16.29 12.44
C TRP A 152 -8.10 17.80 12.31
N GLU A 153 -7.26 18.21 11.36
CA GLU A 153 -7.02 19.63 11.07
C GLU A 153 -8.31 20.36 10.67
N GLN A 154 -9.15 19.75 9.81
CA GLN A 154 -10.44 20.35 9.45
C GLN A 154 -11.41 20.40 10.64
N VAL A 155 -11.44 19.38 11.47
CA VAL A 155 -12.22 19.35 12.72
C VAL A 155 -11.83 20.50 13.64
N ALA A 156 -10.55 20.71 13.90
CA ALA A 156 -10.06 21.79 14.74
C ALA A 156 -10.40 23.19 14.19
N ASN A 157 -10.50 23.34 12.87
CA ASN A 157 -10.87 24.62 12.23
C ASN A 157 -12.34 25.00 12.45
N ILE A 158 -13.23 24.03 12.75
CA ILE A 158 -14.69 24.25 12.85
C ILE A 158 -15.26 23.92 14.24
N SER A 159 -14.45 23.40 15.16
CA SER A 159 -14.86 22.97 16.50
C SER A 159 -13.90 23.48 17.57
N SER A 160 -14.16 23.08 18.83
CA SER A 160 -13.28 23.37 19.96
C SER A 160 -12.22 22.26 20.20
N VAL A 161 -12.08 21.31 19.33
CA VAL A 161 -11.09 20.24 19.47
C VAL A 161 -9.69 20.80 19.35
N GLU A 162 -8.90 20.64 20.41
CA GLU A 162 -7.50 21.07 20.46
C GLU A 162 -6.60 19.97 19.88
N LEU A 163 -5.64 20.38 19.06
CA LEU A 163 -4.66 19.46 18.48
C LEU A 163 -3.28 19.75 19.04
N VAL A 164 -2.51 18.69 19.21
CA VAL A 164 -1.09 18.74 19.54
C VAL A 164 -0.28 18.26 18.33
N HIS A 165 0.96 18.71 18.22
CA HIS A 165 1.90 18.26 17.21
C HIS A 165 3.16 17.75 17.91
N ASP A 166 3.39 16.46 17.81
CA ASP A 166 4.53 15.78 18.41
C ASP A 166 5.22 14.82 17.43
N ILE A 167 5.96 13.82 17.93
CA ILE A 167 6.62 12.80 17.10
C ILE A 167 5.63 11.92 16.32
N ASN A 168 4.38 11.84 16.76
CA ASN A 168 3.30 11.08 16.12
C ASN A 168 2.53 11.92 15.07
N GLY A 169 2.93 13.18 14.83
CA GLY A 169 2.26 14.10 13.91
C GLY A 169 1.21 14.97 14.60
N LEU A 170 0.23 15.44 13.84
CA LEU A 170 -0.88 16.27 14.30
C LEU A 170 -2.04 15.38 14.75
N HIS A 171 -2.47 15.50 16.00
CA HIS A 171 -3.54 14.67 16.54
C HIS A 171 -4.25 15.35 17.73
N PRO A 172 -5.46 14.89 18.14
CA PRO A 172 -6.10 15.38 19.38
C PRO A 172 -5.27 15.05 20.61
N GLU A 173 -5.36 15.91 21.61
CA GLU A 173 -4.79 15.65 22.93
C GLU A 173 -5.75 14.79 23.76
N GLY A 174 -5.26 13.70 24.36
CA GLY A 174 -6.04 12.85 25.28
C GLY A 174 -5.53 11.43 25.37
N ASP A 175 -5.78 10.80 26.52
CA ASP A 175 -5.40 9.39 26.80
C ASP A 175 -6.27 8.38 26.00
N TRP A 176 -7.30 8.85 25.31
CA TRP A 176 -8.18 8.07 24.46
C TRP A 176 -7.62 7.87 23.02
N TYR A 177 -6.60 8.66 22.62
CA TYR A 177 -5.96 8.56 21.30
C TYR A 177 -4.66 7.76 21.38
N TYR A 178 -4.61 6.66 20.65
CA TYR A 178 -3.47 5.73 20.62
C TYR A 178 -2.76 5.76 19.26
N SER A 179 -1.58 6.35 19.19
CA SER A 179 -0.69 6.26 18.02
C SER A 179 0.23 5.06 18.17
N ILE A 180 0.13 4.07 17.27
CA ILE A 180 0.82 2.78 17.47
C ILE A 180 2.05 2.56 16.61
N GLY A 181 2.28 3.40 15.60
CA GLY A 181 3.46 3.29 14.73
C GLY A 181 3.50 2.01 13.89
N GLN A 182 2.32 1.46 13.50
CA GLN A 182 2.24 0.15 12.85
C GLN A 182 1.37 0.16 11.60
N GLY A 183 1.47 -0.91 10.78
CA GLY A 183 0.67 -1.10 9.58
C GLY A 183 -0.82 -1.32 9.88
N MET A 184 -1.67 -1.14 8.85
CA MET A 184 -3.13 -1.10 8.98
C MET A 184 -3.72 -2.36 9.62
N GLY A 185 -3.21 -3.54 9.28
CA GLY A 185 -3.68 -4.79 9.88
C GLY A 185 -3.51 -4.85 11.40
N ALA A 186 -2.36 -4.40 11.92
CA ALA A 186 -2.12 -4.31 13.37
C ALA A 186 -3.02 -3.26 14.02
N THR A 187 -3.26 -2.13 13.33
CA THR A 187 -4.13 -1.06 13.79
C THR A 187 -5.58 -1.53 13.93
N ILE A 188 -6.12 -2.21 12.93
CA ILE A 188 -7.49 -2.76 12.95
C ILE A 188 -7.63 -3.81 14.07
N ASN A 189 -6.68 -4.75 14.17
CA ASN A 189 -6.73 -5.78 15.20
C ASN A 189 -6.70 -5.17 16.61
N MET A 190 -5.87 -4.14 16.84
CA MET A 190 -5.84 -3.45 18.12
C MET A 190 -7.13 -2.67 18.39
N ALA A 191 -7.68 -2.03 17.35
CA ALA A 191 -8.95 -1.31 17.47
C ALA A 191 -10.09 -2.26 17.83
N ASP A 192 -10.16 -3.41 17.18
CA ASP A 192 -11.18 -4.43 17.46
C ASP A 192 -11.01 -5.02 18.88
N GLU A 193 -9.80 -5.43 19.26
CA GLU A 193 -9.53 -6.01 20.60
C GLU A 193 -9.84 -5.02 21.74
N LYS A 194 -9.65 -3.72 21.50
CA LYS A 194 -9.88 -2.66 22.51
C LYS A 194 -11.25 -1.99 22.41
N GLU A 195 -12.08 -2.41 21.46
CA GLU A 195 -13.36 -1.77 21.15
C GLU A 195 -13.17 -0.25 20.87
N CYS A 196 -12.15 0.07 20.05
CA CYS A 196 -11.79 1.43 19.67
C CYS A 196 -12.19 1.73 18.21
N ILE A 197 -12.23 3.01 17.87
CA ILE A 197 -12.47 3.49 16.51
C ILE A 197 -11.13 3.56 15.76
N THR A 198 -11.14 3.35 14.44
CA THR A 198 -9.95 3.57 13.60
C THR A 198 -10.34 3.96 12.18
N LEU A 199 -9.46 4.72 11.53
CA LEU A 199 -9.57 5.07 10.11
C LEU A 199 -8.81 4.05 9.26
N THR A 200 -9.43 3.58 8.18
CA THR A 200 -8.81 2.70 7.19
C THR A 200 -9.36 2.96 5.79
N ASP A 201 -8.70 2.46 4.75
CA ASP A 201 -9.30 2.45 3.41
C ASP A 201 -10.36 1.35 3.29
N ARG A 202 -11.34 1.56 2.37
CA ARG A 202 -12.46 0.65 2.16
C ARG A 202 -12.01 -0.77 1.80
N GLY A 203 -11.00 -0.93 0.95
CA GLY A 203 -10.52 -2.24 0.53
C GLY A 203 -10.02 -3.05 1.73
N THR A 204 -9.19 -2.44 2.56
CA THR A 204 -8.71 -3.05 3.80
C THR A 204 -9.86 -3.34 4.77
N ALA A 205 -10.80 -2.40 4.96
CA ALA A 205 -11.97 -2.63 5.80
C ALA A 205 -12.77 -3.86 5.37
N LEU A 206 -13.03 -4.01 4.07
CA LEU A 206 -13.73 -5.17 3.52
C LEU A 206 -13.00 -6.49 3.77
N GLN A 207 -11.67 -6.52 3.69
CA GLN A 207 -10.87 -7.72 3.99
C GLN A 207 -10.94 -8.13 5.46
N PHE A 208 -11.04 -7.17 6.36
CA PHE A 208 -11.10 -7.43 7.79
C PHE A 208 -12.52 -7.70 8.31
N GLN A 209 -13.56 -7.17 7.65
CA GLN A 209 -14.96 -7.25 8.10
C GLN A 209 -15.41 -8.64 8.57
N PRO A 210 -15.01 -9.79 7.94
CA PRO A 210 -15.40 -11.12 8.42
C PRO A 210 -14.69 -11.58 9.70
N LYS A 211 -13.72 -10.80 10.21
CA LYS A 211 -12.81 -11.20 11.30
C LYS A 211 -12.89 -10.29 12.51
N ILE A 212 -13.66 -9.20 12.42
CA ILE A 212 -13.77 -8.16 13.45
C ILE A 212 -15.24 -7.89 13.77
N ASP A 213 -15.49 -7.38 14.96
CA ASP A 213 -16.82 -6.99 15.44
C ASP A 213 -17.14 -5.51 15.18
N LEU A 214 -16.15 -4.70 14.77
CA LEU A 214 -16.33 -3.29 14.44
C LEU A 214 -17.23 -3.09 13.22
N VAL A 215 -18.11 -2.11 13.29
CA VAL A 215 -19.01 -1.71 12.19
C VAL A 215 -18.32 -0.69 11.30
N ARG A 216 -18.46 -0.85 9.97
CA ARG A 216 -17.91 0.08 8.97
C ARG A 216 -18.88 1.25 8.74
N TYR A 217 -18.35 2.48 8.83
CA TYR A 217 -19.04 3.74 8.52
C TYR A 217 -18.42 4.39 7.30
N GLU A 218 -19.23 4.65 6.29
CA GLU A 218 -18.85 5.26 5.02
C GLU A 218 -19.41 6.68 4.93
N PHE A 219 -18.65 7.62 4.41
CA PHE A 219 -19.02 9.02 4.35
C PHE A 219 -19.00 9.51 2.90
N ASN A 220 -20.01 10.28 2.52
CA ASN A 220 -20.03 10.97 1.23
C ASN A 220 -19.33 12.34 1.37
N ASP A 221 -18.00 12.32 1.52
CA ASP A 221 -17.18 13.49 1.71
C ASP A 221 -15.91 13.42 0.86
N THR A 222 -15.52 14.54 0.27
CA THR A 222 -14.30 14.63 -0.55
C THR A 222 -13.02 14.43 0.27
N LEU A 223 -13.04 14.72 1.57
CA LEU A 223 -11.90 14.51 2.46
C LEU A 223 -11.52 13.02 2.57
N VAL A 224 -12.49 12.11 2.44
CA VAL A 224 -12.21 10.67 2.49
C VAL A 224 -11.96 10.05 1.12
N HIS A 225 -11.98 10.82 0.05
CA HIS A 225 -11.64 10.32 -1.28
C HIS A 225 -10.17 9.89 -1.34
N ASN A 226 -9.93 8.69 -1.86
CA ASN A 226 -8.62 8.04 -1.89
C ASN A 226 -8.27 7.62 -3.33
N PRO A 227 -7.72 8.53 -4.16
CA PRO A 227 -7.39 8.25 -5.54
C PRO A 227 -6.06 7.51 -5.66
N TYR A 228 -6.06 6.35 -6.31
CA TYR A 228 -4.86 5.60 -6.68
C TYR A 228 -4.33 6.10 -8.02
N ALA A 229 -3.06 6.41 -8.08
CA ALA A 229 -2.42 6.91 -9.29
C ALA A 229 -1.21 6.06 -9.68
N TYR A 230 -1.04 5.96 -10.99
CA TYR A 230 0.13 5.41 -11.63
C TYR A 230 1.11 6.54 -11.98
N LEU A 231 2.39 6.36 -11.64
CA LEU A 231 3.46 7.31 -11.91
C LEU A 231 4.63 6.58 -12.58
N PRO A 232 4.90 6.81 -13.87
CA PRO A 232 6.15 6.38 -14.50
C PRO A 232 7.34 7.06 -13.82
N VAL A 233 8.37 6.29 -13.49
CA VAL A 233 9.62 6.80 -12.90
C VAL A 233 10.55 7.29 -14.00
N THR A 234 11.15 8.44 -13.80
CA THR A 234 12.12 9.01 -14.75
C THR A 234 13.36 8.13 -14.86
N GLY A 235 13.63 7.63 -16.06
CA GLY A 235 14.78 6.74 -16.33
C GLY A 235 14.50 5.25 -16.09
N GLY A 236 13.28 4.87 -15.70
CA GLY A 236 12.84 3.47 -15.65
C GLY A 236 12.58 2.86 -17.03
N ASN A 237 12.08 1.63 -17.08
CA ASN A 237 11.69 0.96 -18.33
C ASN A 237 10.44 1.64 -18.94
N GLU A 238 10.67 2.62 -19.81
CA GLU A 238 9.61 3.45 -20.41
C GLU A 238 8.64 2.62 -21.28
N GLU A 239 9.14 1.61 -22.00
CA GLU A 239 8.32 0.76 -22.89
C GLU A 239 7.34 -0.09 -22.06
N ALA A 240 7.84 -0.84 -21.09
CA ALA A 240 7.01 -1.66 -20.22
C ALA A 240 6.06 -0.80 -19.35
N SER A 241 6.55 0.34 -18.83
CA SER A 241 5.75 1.29 -18.05
C SER A 241 4.59 1.87 -18.86
N THR A 242 4.82 2.26 -20.11
CA THR A 242 3.77 2.77 -21.00
C THR A 242 2.74 1.69 -21.31
N LEU A 243 3.18 0.48 -21.57
CA LEU A 243 2.30 -0.65 -21.87
C LEU A 243 1.45 -1.03 -20.65
N PHE A 244 2.04 -1.04 -19.45
CA PHE A 244 1.30 -1.31 -18.22
C PHE A 244 0.26 -0.23 -17.92
N LEU A 245 0.59 1.05 -18.11
CA LEU A 245 -0.39 2.13 -17.99
C LEU A 245 -1.53 1.99 -19.00
N HIS A 246 -1.20 1.66 -20.26
CA HIS A 246 -2.23 1.45 -21.28
C HIS A 246 -3.17 0.31 -20.89
N TYR A 247 -2.64 -0.82 -20.41
CA TYR A 247 -3.43 -1.92 -19.88
C TYR A 247 -4.33 -1.45 -18.73
N LEU A 248 -3.79 -0.74 -17.74
CA LEU A 248 -4.56 -0.25 -16.59
C LEU A 248 -5.73 0.67 -16.99
N LEU A 249 -5.58 1.44 -18.07
CA LEU A 249 -6.61 2.37 -18.56
C LEU A 249 -7.61 1.74 -19.54
N ASN A 250 -7.41 0.50 -19.97
CA ASN A 250 -8.27 -0.20 -20.92
C ASN A 250 -8.78 -1.54 -20.34
N GLU A 251 -8.07 -2.64 -20.55
CA GLU A 251 -8.49 -3.98 -20.09
C GLU A 251 -8.59 -4.04 -18.57
N GLY A 252 -7.59 -3.55 -17.87
CA GLY A 252 -7.52 -3.51 -16.41
C GLY A 252 -8.61 -2.66 -15.75
N GLN A 253 -9.16 -1.66 -16.46
CA GLN A 253 -10.30 -0.87 -15.96
C GLN A 253 -11.53 -1.74 -15.66
N GLN A 254 -11.80 -2.74 -16.49
CA GLN A 254 -12.93 -3.65 -16.26
C GLN A 254 -12.67 -4.54 -15.05
N THR A 255 -11.44 -5.01 -14.90
CA THR A 255 -11.02 -5.79 -13.73
C THR A 255 -11.17 -4.96 -12.45
N ILE A 256 -10.69 -3.72 -12.43
CA ILE A 256 -10.83 -2.80 -11.30
C ILE A 256 -12.31 -2.54 -10.97
N ALA A 257 -13.13 -2.19 -11.99
CA ALA A 257 -14.55 -1.86 -11.80
C ALA A 257 -15.39 -3.05 -11.29
N ASN A 258 -15.02 -4.27 -11.65
CA ASN A 258 -15.72 -5.49 -11.23
C ASN A 258 -15.10 -6.14 -9.99
N TYR A 259 -13.99 -5.60 -9.48
CA TYR A 259 -13.32 -6.19 -8.34
C TYR A 259 -14.13 -6.02 -7.06
N THR A 260 -14.45 -7.15 -6.43
CA THR A 260 -15.22 -7.18 -5.18
C THR A 260 -14.47 -7.91 -4.08
N ILE A 261 -14.63 -7.44 -2.86
CA ILE A 261 -14.19 -8.12 -1.65
C ILE A 261 -15.43 -8.44 -0.84
N ASN A 262 -15.64 -9.71 -0.52
CA ASN A 262 -16.84 -10.20 0.17
C ASN A 262 -18.17 -9.82 -0.55
N GLY A 263 -18.14 -9.70 -1.88
CA GLY A 263 -19.29 -9.34 -2.71
C GLY A 263 -19.60 -7.84 -2.81
N GLU A 264 -18.77 -6.97 -2.22
CA GLU A 264 -18.88 -5.52 -2.30
C GLU A 264 -17.77 -4.92 -3.16
N PRO A 265 -18.06 -3.86 -3.98
CA PRO A 265 -17.02 -3.16 -4.74
C PRO A 265 -15.94 -2.59 -3.81
N ALA A 266 -14.68 -2.90 -4.10
CA ALA A 266 -13.55 -2.40 -3.31
C ALA A 266 -12.91 -1.15 -3.90
N PHE A 267 -13.02 -0.97 -5.21
CA PHE A 267 -12.51 0.16 -5.98
C PHE A 267 -13.53 0.64 -7.00
N TYR A 268 -13.32 1.86 -7.48
CA TYR A 268 -14.09 2.53 -8.53
C TYR A 268 -13.13 3.10 -9.58
N VAL A 269 -13.59 3.32 -10.80
CA VAL A 269 -12.85 3.89 -11.92
C VAL A 269 -13.40 5.25 -12.34
#